data_3236f7d872f7f99a56d2ac6ea1383165
#
_entry.id   3236f7d872f7f99a56d2ac6ea1383165
#
_cell.length_a   1.000
_cell.length_b   1.000
_cell.length_c   1.000
_cell.angle_alpha   90.00
_cell.angle_beta   90.00
_cell.angle_gamma   90.00
#
_symmetry.space_group_name_H-M   'P 1'
#
loop_
_entity.id
_entity.type
_entity.pdbx_description
1 polymer ?
#
loop_
_entity_poly.entity_id
_entity_poly.type
_entity_poly.pdbx_seq_one_letter_code
_entity_poly.pdbx_strand_id
1 'polypeptide(L)'
;MKLAYLPLNFVMPLQMNKINSIVVENPHIYNDMIMAIFRQMNREEEKWNLLQDEDLLMLDKHCDLLMSPVDLHFHKKEIQKELMSEIIREIEFGEKFEDLLEQHGDFVKLMGQLCEQYKYPLEYDFDFCLKEYLKQYKVTLADVEGSALEKLLEYIPVVQELTGKTVFFLHGYSDYLTEDDFRHLQKWVKYQEYYIVFLGSRQLSLKEDTNEYIIDLDLCEIH
;
A
#
# COMPACT_ATOMS: atom_id res chain seq x y z
N MET A 1 1.91 -18.90 -4.33
CA MET A 1 1.67 -17.76 -5.27
C MET A 1 2.77 -17.73 -6.33
N LYS A 2 2.47 -17.30 -7.57
CA LYS A 2 3.47 -17.17 -8.66
C LYS A 2 3.33 -15.81 -9.30
N LEU A 3 4.46 -15.22 -9.64
CA LEU A 3 4.54 -13.97 -10.39
C LEU A 3 5.14 -14.28 -11.78
N ALA A 4 4.50 -13.80 -12.85
CA ALA A 4 4.96 -14.01 -14.21
C ALA A 4 5.03 -12.71 -14.99
N TYR A 5 6.07 -12.54 -15.81
CA TYR A 5 6.21 -11.45 -16.76
C TYR A 5 6.13 -11.99 -18.20
N LEU A 6 4.99 -11.76 -18.84
CA LEU A 6 4.62 -12.38 -20.10
C LEU A 6 5.61 -12.11 -21.26
N PRO A 7 6.15 -10.88 -21.44
CA PRO A 7 7.03 -10.62 -22.58
C PRO A 7 8.33 -11.45 -22.62
N LEU A 8 8.77 -11.97 -21.47
CA LEU A 8 9.95 -12.83 -21.38
C LEU A 8 9.62 -14.30 -21.07
N ASN A 9 8.35 -14.65 -20.92
CA ASN A 9 7.92 -15.95 -20.37
C ASN A 9 8.52 -16.24 -18.97
N PHE A 10 8.92 -15.20 -18.26
CA PHE A 10 9.49 -15.30 -16.91
C PHE A 10 8.44 -15.72 -15.90
N VAL A 11 8.74 -16.69 -15.05
CA VAL A 11 7.85 -17.16 -13.97
C VAL A 11 8.64 -17.41 -12.69
N MET A 12 8.27 -16.72 -11.63
CA MET A 12 8.88 -16.86 -10.30
C MET A 12 7.84 -17.33 -9.28
N PRO A 13 8.05 -18.47 -8.60
CA PRO A 13 7.27 -18.82 -7.42
C PRO A 13 7.67 -17.91 -6.26
N LEU A 14 6.71 -17.14 -5.73
CA LEU A 14 6.93 -16.27 -4.56
C LEU A 14 6.91 -17.10 -3.27
N GLN A 15 7.87 -16.84 -2.39
CA GLN A 15 7.98 -17.44 -1.07
C GLN A 15 7.61 -16.42 0.01
N MET A 16 6.59 -16.72 0.81
CA MET A 16 6.02 -15.81 1.79
C MET A 16 6.98 -15.48 2.95
N ASN A 17 7.76 -16.46 3.37
CA ASN A 17 8.66 -16.34 4.52
C ASN A 17 10.10 -15.95 4.15
N LYS A 18 10.30 -15.50 2.92
CA LYS A 18 11.59 -15.05 2.39
C LYS A 18 11.46 -13.73 1.64
N ILE A 19 12.55 -13.01 1.55
CA ILE A 19 12.68 -11.92 0.59
C ILE A 19 12.75 -12.55 -0.81
N ASN A 20 11.86 -12.13 -1.70
CA ASN A 20 11.92 -12.47 -3.11
C ASN A 20 12.70 -11.37 -3.83
N SER A 21 13.61 -11.72 -4.73
CA SER A 21 14.44 -10.77 -5.46
C SER A 21 14.42 -11.08 -6.95
N ILE A 22 14.08 -10.09 -7.75
CA ILE A 22 14.18 -10.13 -9.21
C ILE A 22 15.28 -9.14 -9.61
N VAL A 23 16.38 -9.68 -10.11
CA VAL A 23 17.51 -8.90 -10.61
C VAL A 23 17.46 -8.89 -12.13
N VAL A 24 17.47 -7.72 -12.74
CA VAL A 24 17.43 -7.57 -14.19
C VAL A 24 18.63 -6.76 -14.62
N GLU A 25 19.64 -7.40 -15.20
CA GLU A 25 20.90 -6.76 -15.58
C GLU A 25 20.77 -5.86 -16.81
N ASN A 26 19.85 -6.16 -17.71
CA ASN A 26 19.58 -5.34 -18.89
C ASN A 26 18.74 -4.10 -18.52
N PRO A 27 19.28 -2.86 -18.66
CA PRO A 27 18.59 -1.64 -18.22
C PRO A 27 17.29 -1.36 -18.96
N HIS A 28 17.17 -1.75 -20.25
CA HIS A 28 15.95 -1.53 -21.02
C HIS A 28 14.84 -2.45 -20.52
N ILE A 29 15.14 -3.72 -20.33
CA ILE A 29 14.20 -4.70 -19.79
C ILE A 29 13.79 -4.34 -18.36
N TYR A 30 14.76 -3.94 -17.53
CA TYR A 30 14.50 -3.48 -16.17
C TYR A 30 13.48 -2.34 -16.14
N ASN A 31 13.72 -1.31 -16.96
CA ASN A 31 12.79 -0.18 -17.07
C ASN A 31 11.41 -0.63 -17.57
N ASP A 32 11.36 -1.49 -18.60
CA ASP A 32 10.09 -1.99 -19.14
C ASP A 32 9.28 -2.79 -18.11
N MET A 33 9.94 -3.62 -17.31
CA MET A 33 9.32 -4.40 -16.25
C MET A 33 8.71 -3.51 -15.16
N ILE A 34 9.44 -2.48 -14.70
CA ILE A 34 8.95 -1.53 -13.70
C ILE A 34 7.80 -0.70 -14.24
N MET A 35 7.94 -0.16 -15.44
CA MET A 35 6.89 0.64 -16.08
C MET A 35 5.63 -0.19 -16.35
N ALA A 36 5.79 -1.47 -16.67
CA ALA A 36 4.67 -2.38 -16.84
C ALA A 36 3.90 -2.60 -15.53
N ILE A 37 4.59 -2.80 -14.38
CA ILE A 37 3.90 -2.86 -13.08
C ILE A 37 3.13 -1.57 -12.82
N PHE A 38 3.80 -0.41 -12.96
CA PHE A 38 3.19 0.90 -12.71
C PHE A 38 1.93 1.11 -13.55
N ARG A 39 2.00 0.84 -14.86
CA ARG A 39 0.86 0.98 -15.78
C ARG A 39 -0.26 -0.02 -15.46
N GLN A 40 0.10 -1.25 -15.13
CA GLN A 40 -0.90 -2.26 -14.78
C GLN A 40 -1.62 -1.95 -13.47
N MET A 41 -0.95 -1.36 -12.48
CA MET A 41 -1.60 -0.84 -11.28
C MET A 41 -2.58 0.31 -11.58
N ASN A 42 -2.36 1.05 -12.68
CA ASN A 42 -3.28 2.05 -13.20
C ASN A 42 -4.30 1.49 -14.22
N ARG A 43 -4.31 0.16 -14.45
CA ARG A 43 -5.18 -0.53 -15.42
C ARG A 43 -4.98 -0.11 -16.89
N GLU A 44 -3.75 0.29 -17.23
CA GLU A 44 -3.39 0.73 -18.58
C GLU A 44 -2.74 -0.38 -19.42
N GLU A 45 -2.23 -1.44 -18.78
CA GLU A 45 -1.47 -2.52 -19.40
C GLU A 45 -1.63 -3.83 -18.63
N GLU A 46 -1.40 -4.98 -19.28
CA GLU A 46 -1.48 -6.31 -18.67
C GLU A 46 -0.29 -7.17 -19.13
N LYS A 47 0.90 -6.95 -18.52
CA LYS A 47 2.12 -7.72 -18.81
C LYS A 47 2.55 -8.62 -17.67
N TRP A 48 2.08 -8.34 -16.48
CA TRP A 48 2.34 -9.14 -15.30
C TRP A 48 1.12 -9.98 -14.91
N ASN A 49 1.35 -11.23 -14.57
CA ASN A 49 0.35 -12.10 -13.99
C ASN A 49 0.74 -12.46 -12.57
N LEU A 50 -0.17 -12.25 -11.64
CA LEU A 50 -0.10 -12.75 -10.28
C LEU A 50 -1.07 -13.92 -10.15
N LEU A 51 -0.55 -15.11 -9.86
CA LEU A 51 -1.32 -16.34 -9.80
C LEU A 51 -1.31 -16.91 -8.38
N GLN A 52 -2.48 -17.16 -7.84
CA GLN A 52 -2.64 -17.92 -6.61
C GLN A 52 -3.41 -19.20 -6.95
N ASP A 53 -2.75 -20.34 -6.77
CA ASP A 53 -3.21 -21.63 -7.27
C ASP A 53 -3.47 -21.57 -8.79
N GLU A 54 -4.71 -21.58 -9.25
CA GLU A 54 -5.09 -21.44 -10.66
C GLU A 54 -5.76 -20.08 -10.97
N ASP A 55 -5.98 -19.24 -9.96
CA ASP A 55 -6.67 -17.96 -10.08
C ASP A 55 -5.71 -16.83 -10.45
N LEU A 56 -6.09 -16.04 -11.46
CA LEU A 56 -5.40 -14.81 -11.84
C LEU A 56 -5.88 -13.66 -10.97
N LEU A 57 -4.95 -13.07 -10.19
CA LEU A 57 -5.23 -11.95 -9.31
C LEU A 57 -4.93 -10.61 -9.98
N MET A 58 -5.74 -9.61 -9.73
CA MET A 58 -5.54 -8.25 -10.24
C MET A 58 -4.43 -7.55 -9.44
N LEU A 59 -3.38 -7.07 -10.12
CA LEU A 59 -2.25 -6.43 -9.45
C LEU A 59 -2.66 -5.20 -8.63
N ASP A 60 -3.52 -4.35 -9.16
CA ASP A 60 -3.98 -3.13 -8.48
C ASP A 60 -4.68 -3.40 -7.14
N LYS A 61 -5.29 -4.59 -6.99
CA LYS A 61 -5.97 -4.99 -5.77
C LYS A 61 -5.08 -5.72 -4.76
N HIS A 62 -4.08 -6.45 -5.25
CA HIS A 62 -3.27 -7.35 -4.41
C HIS A 62 -1.84 -6.88 -4.19
N CYS A 63 -1.38 -5.89 -4.98
CA CYS A 63 0.00 -5.41 -4.92
C CYS A 63 0.08 -3.93 -4.52
N ASP A 64 1.21 -3.54 -3.93
CA ASP A 64 1.67 -2.15 -3.85
C ASP A 64 3.07 -2.03 -4.46
N LEU A 65 3.34 -0.92 -5.15
CA LEU A 65 4.64 -0.60 -5.72
C LEU A 65 5.26 0.56 -4.95
N LEU A 66 6.35 0.28 -4.25
CA LEU A 66 7.09 1.22 -3.43
C LEU A 66 8.34 1.67 -4.20
N MET A 67 8.30 2.88 -4.76
CA MET A 67 9.35 3.40 -5.63
C MET A 67 10.53 3.99 -4.85
N SER A 68 10.30 4.46 -3.64
CA SER A 68 11.32 5.09 -2.81
C SER A 68 10.88 5.15 -1.35
N PRO A 69 11.82 5.05 -0.37
CA PRO A 69 11.49 5.30 1.03
C PRO A 69 11.00 6.73 1.31
N VAL A 70 11.32 7.68 0.43
CA VAL A 70 10.85 9.08 0.55
C VAL A 70 9.37 9.20 0.24
N ASP A 71 8.84 8.33 -0.64
CA ASP A 71 7.45 8.34 -1.08
C ASP A 71 6.53 7.46 -0.21
N LEU A 72 7.06 6.91 0.88
CA LEU A 72 6.26 6.16 1.85
C LEU A 72 5.47 7.12 2.72
N HIS A 73 4.21 7.31 2.38
CA HIS A 73 3.26 8.11 3.14
C HIS A 73 1.86 7.50 3.07
N PHE A 74 1.04 7.76 4.08
CA PHE A 74 -0.32 7.24 4.16
C PHE A 74 -1.36 8.11 3.44
N HIS A 75 -0.96 9.15 2.72
CA HIS A 75 -1.88 10.06 2.03
C HIS A 75 -2.38 9.56 0.66
N LYS A 76 -2.01 8.34 0.27
CA LYS A 76 -2.57 7.71 -0.95
C LYS A 76 -4.10 7.60 -0.84
N LYS A 77 -4.82 7.96 -1.92
CA LYS A 77 -6.31 7.99 -1.93
C LYS A 77 -6.96 6.68 -1.49
N GLU A 78 -6.37 5.56 -1.87
CA GLU A 78 -6.85 4.23 -1.51
C GLU A 78 -6.76 4.01 0.00
N ILE A 79 -5.60 4.26 0.60
CA ILE A 79 -5.37 4.13 2.04
C ILE A 79 -6.35 5.05 2.81
N GLN A 80 -6.47 6.30 2.38
CA GLN A 80 -7.37 7.27 3.03
C GLN A 80 -8.84 6.86 2.93
N LYS A 81 -9.24 6.24 1.83
CA LYS A 81 -10.62 5.75 1.64
C LYS A 81 -10.92 4.60 2.61
N GLU A 82 -10.03 3.61 2.70
CA GLU A 82 -10.23 2.45 3.57
C GLU A 82 -10.12 2.85 5.05
N LEU A 83 -9.15 3.67 5.42
CA LEU A 83 -9.03 4.27 6.76
C LEU A 83 -10.33 4.99 7.18
N MET A 84 -10.87 5.84 6.28
CA MET A 84 -12.11 6.56 6.56
C MET A 84 -13.28 5.60 6.78
N SER A 85 -13.37 4.55 5.97
CA SER A 85 -14.42 3.54 6.09
C SER A 85 -14.32 2.77 7.42
N GLU A 86 -13.09 2.46 7.85
CA GLU A 86 -12.84 1.78 9.11
C GLU A 86 -13.19 2.68 10.31
N ILE A 87 -12.70 3.94 10.33
CA ILE A 87 -13.01 4.90 11.40
C ILE A 87 -14.51 5.13 11.51
N ILE A 88 -15.23 5.29 10.40
CA ILE A 88 -16.68 5.44 10.42
C ILE A 88 -17.32 4.25 11.09
N ARG A 89 -16.95 3.04 10.68
CA ARG A 89 -17.49 1.80 11.26
C ARG A 89 -17.21 1.71 12.76
N GLU A 90 -15.97 1.97 13.19
CA GLU A 90 -15.59 1.96 14.61
C GLU A 90 -16.38 2.97 15.45
N ILE A 91 -16.61 4.16 14.91
CA ILE A 91 -17.40 5.19 15.60
C ILE A 91 -18.87 4.81 15.65
N GLU A 92 -19.49 4.37 14.53
CA GLU A 92 -20.91 4.03 14.44
C GLU A 92 -21.30 2.84 15.33
N PHE A 93 -20.40 1.88 15.53
CA PHE A 93 -20.60 0.76 16.46
C PHE A 93 -20.04 0.99 17.85
N GLY A 94 -19.38 2.15 18.07
CA GLY A 94 -18.77 2.51 19.34
C GLY A 94 -19.79 3.04 20.38
N GLU A 95 -19.44 2.88 21.64
CA GLU A 95 -20.30 3.29 22.78
C GLU A 95 -20.63 4.80 22.81
N LYS A 96 -19.82 5.64 22.16
CA LYS A 96 -19.97 7.09 22.15
C LYS A 96 -20.71 7.66 20.94
N PHE A 97 -21.24 6.82 20.08
CA PHE A 97 -21.96 7.30 18.90
C PHE A 97 -23.25 8.04 19.28
N GLU A 98 -23.98 7.56 20.28
CA GLU A 98 -25.18 8.24 20.79
C GLU A 98 -24.86 9.62 21.39
N ASP A 99 -23.76 9.73 22.14
CA ASP A 99 -23.28 11.02 22.68
C ASP A 99 -22.96 12.01 21.54
N LEU A 100 -22.34 11.53 20.47
CA LEU A 100 -22.02 12.34 19.29
C LEU A 100 -23.28 12.84 18.59
N LEU A 101 -24.30 12.02 18.44
CA LEU A 101 -25.60 12.41 17.86
C LEU A 101 -26.33 13.43 18.73
N GLU A 102 -26.29 13.29 20.05
CA GLU A 102 -26.88 14.27 20.99
C GLU A 102 -26.21 15.65 20.87
N GLN A 103 -24.86 15.68 20.85
CA GLN A 103 -24.11 16.93 20.67
C GLN A 103 -24.38 17.57 19.31
N HIS A 104 -24.49 16.76 18.24
CA HIS A 104 -24.91 17.29 16.95
C HIS A 104 -26.30 17.90 16.99
N GLY A 105 -27.25 17.23 17.63
CA GLY A 105 -28.62 17.75 17.80
C GLY A 105 -28.65 19.10 18.53
N ASP A 106 -27.82 19.30 19.54
CA ASP A 106 -27.70 20.58 20.24
C ASP A 106 -27.06 21.67 19.37
N PHE A 107 -26.05 21.30 18.57
CA PHE A 107 -25.48 22.20 17.57
C PHE A 107 -26.51 22.63 16.53
N VAL A 108 -27.29 21.69 15.98
CA VAL A 108 -28.36 21.96 15.00
C VAL A 108 -29.39 22.94 15.56
N LYS A 109 -29.84 22.75 16.83
CA LYS A 109 -30.77 23.71 17.52
C LYS A 109 -30.18 25.10 17.56
N LEU A 110 -28.90 25.24 17.98
CA LEU A 110 -28.22 26.53 18.03
C LEU A 110 -28.12 27.18 16.65
N MET A 111 -27.70 26.42 15.63
CA MET A 111 -27.61 26.93 14.26
C MET A 111 -28.96 27.35 13.69
N GLY A 112 -30.02 26.57 13.95
CA GLY A 112 -31.39 26.92 13.58
C GLY A 112 -31.81 28.29 14.17
N GLN A 113 -31.58 28.50 15.46
CA GLN A 113 -31.85 29.79 16.11
C GLN A 113 -31.09 30.96 15.48
N LEU A 114 -29.82 30.75 15.10
CA LEU A 114 -29.03 31.77 14.42
C LEU A 114 -29.53 32.06 13.00
N CYS A 115 -29.96 31.04 12.27
CA CYS A 115 -30.55 31.18 10.94
C CYS A 115 -31.90 31.94 10.99
N GLU A 116 -32.76 31.68 12.01
CA GLU A 116 -34.04 32.38 12.20
C GLU A 116 -33.86 33.86 12.50
N GLN A 117 -32.76 34.26 13.15
CA GLN A 117 -32.44 35.64 13.45
C GLN A 117 -31.87 36.41 12.27
N TYR A 118 -31.56 35.72 11.16
CA TYR A 118 -30.99 36.39 10.01
C TYR A 118 -32.01 37.24 9.25
N LYS A 119 -31.54 38.31 8.62
CA LYS A 119 -32.37 39.31 7.93
C LYS A 119 -33.26 38.76 6.82
N TYR A 120 -32.81 37.71 6.17
CA TYR A 120 -33.52 37.04 5.07
C TYR A 120 -33.82 35.60 5.46
N PRO A 121 -34.93 35.02 4.93
CA PRO A 121 -35.20 33.60 5.11
C PRO A 121 -34.01 32.74 4.57
N LEU A 122 -33.55 31.80 5.40
CA LEU A 122 -32.50 30.84 5.02
C LEU A 122 -33.14 29.45 4.93
N GLU A 123 -32.75 28.72 3.91
CA GLU A 123 -32.96 27.28 3.83
C GLU A 123 -31.68 26.58 4.29
N TYR A 124 -31.79 25.58 5.12
CA TYR A 124 -30.64 24.86 5.64
C TYR A 124 -30.97 23.39 5.83
N ASP A 125 -29.94 22.57 5.65
CA ASP A 125 -29.93 21.15 5.92
C ASP A 125 -28.80 20.85 6.91
N PHE A 126 -29.16 20.24 8.03
CA PHE A 126 -28.22 19.89 9.09
C PHE A 126 -28.20 18.37 9.31
N ASP A 127 -28.35 17.57 8.26
CA ASP A 127 -28.25 16.13 8.35
C ASP A 127 -26.87 15.72 8.87
N PHE A 128 -26.87 14.78 9.81
CA PHE A 128 -25.62 14.25 10.36
C PHE A 128 -24.91 13.37 9.34
N CYS A 129 -23.69 13.74 8.97
CA CYS A 129 -22.84 12.96 8.10
C CYS A 129 -21.42 12.84 8.71
N LEU A 130 -21.16 11.73 9.40
CA LEU A 130 -19.89 11.48 10.07
C LEU A 130 -18.69 11.59 9.11
N LYS A 131 -18.84 11.12 7.86
CA LYS A 131 -17.81 11.23 6.84
C LYS A 131 -17.40 12.66 6.53
N GLU A 132 -18.38 13.58 6.46
CA GLU A 132 -18.08 15.00 6.21
C GLU A 132 -17.43 15.66 7.41
N TYR A 133 -17.81 15.28 8.64
CA TYR A 133 -17.11 15.72 9.85
C TYR A 133 -15.65 15.29 9.84
N LEU A 134 -15.37 14.02 9.61
CA LEU A 134 -14.00 13.51 9.58
C LEU A 134 -13.16 14.18 8.49
N LYS A 135 -13.73 14.44 7.31
CA LYS A 135 -13.06 15.19 6.25
C LYS A 135 -12.75 16.63 6.64
N GLN A 136 -13.68 17.31 7.32
CA GLN A 136 -13.50 18.70 7.79
C GLN A 136 -12.31 18.79 8.75
N TYR A 137 -12.15 17.81 9.63
CA TYR A 137 -11.04 17.74 10.57
C TYR A 137 -9.75 17.15 9.96
N LYS A 138 -9.76 16.78 8.66
CA LYS A 138 -8.62 16.19 7.95
C LYS A 138 -8.00 14.99 8.68
N VAL A 139 -8.87 14.13 9.19
CA VAL A 139 -8.43 12.91 9.89
C VAL A 139 -7.64 12.04 8.93
N THR A 140 -6.41 11.72 9.30
CA THR A 140 -5.48 10.92 8.51
C THR A 140 -4.51 10.20 9.44
N LEU A 141 -3.84 9.16 8.94
CA LEU A 141 -2.71 8.55 9.65
C LEU A 141 -1.53 9.54 9.69
N ALA A 142 -0.79 9.51 10.79
CA ALA A 142 0.49 10.22 10.87
C ALA A 142 1.50 9.55 9.93
N ASP A 143 2.33 10.37 9.28
CA ASP A 143 3.41 9.84 8.45
C ASP A 143 4.48 9.15 9.30
N VAL A 144 5.06 8.11 8.73
CA VAL A 144 6.14 7.37 9.37
C VAL A 144 7.45 8.16 9.25
N GLU A 145 8.09 8.40 10.37
CA GLU A 145 9.43 8.99 10.43
C GLU A 145 10.48 7.90 10.64
N GLY A 146 11.75 8.17 10.33
CA GLY A 146 12.86 7.26 10.57
C GLY A 146 13.61 6.81 9.32
N SER A 147 14.40 5.74 9.49
CA SER A 147 15.18 5.10 8.42
C SER A 147 14.30 4.43 7.37
N ALA A 148 14.89 4.06 6.23
CA ALA A 148 14.17 3.33 5.18
C ALA A 148 13.56 2.02 5.69
N LEU A 149 14.26 1.31 6.56
CA LEU A 149 13.76 0.07 7.17
C LEU A 149 12.58 0.35 8.11
N GLU A 150 12.73 1.30 9.05
CA GLU A 150 11.65 1.64 9.99
C GLU A 150 10.37 2.03 9.26
N LYS A 151 10.49 2.85 8.22
CA LYS A 151 9.35 3.21 7.36
C LYS A 151 8.68 2.00 6.70
N LEU A 152 9.46 1.03 6.20
CA LEU A 152 8.89 -0.19 5.61
C LEU A 152 8.14 -1.02 6.64
N LEU A 153 8.75 -1.21 7.82
CA LEU A 153 8.20 -2.04 8.89
C LEU A 153 6.87 -1.49 9.45
N GLU A 154 6.67 -0.17 9.38
CA GLU A 154 5.42 0.47 9.79
C GLU A 154 4.41 0.57 8.63
N TYR A 155 4.87 0.93 7.43
CA TYR A 155 3.99 1.16 6.28
C TYR A 155 3.30 -0.12 5.80
N ILE A 156 4.06 -1.19 5.60
CA ILE A 156 3.56 -2.42 4.98
C ILE A 156 2.40 -3.06 5.78
N PRO A 157 2.52 -3.25 7.12
CA PRO A 157 1.41 -3.82 7.91
C PRO A 157 0.14 -2.98 7.85
N VAL A 158 0.26 -1.67 7.96
CA VAL A 158 -0.89 -0.75 7.90
C VAL A 158 -1.59 -0.82 6.52
N VAL A 159 -0.81 -0.83 5.44
CA VAL A 159 -1.39 -0.96 4.09
C VAL A 159 -2.04 -2.31 3.90
N GLN A 160 -1.41 -3.39 4.36
CA GLN A 160 -1.98 -4.73 4.29
C GLN A 160 -3.29 -4.83 5.07
N GLU A 161 -3.34 -4.31 6.28
CA GLU A 161 -4.53 -4.33 7.14
C GLU A 161 -5.69 -3.53 6.51
N LEU A 162 -5.42 -2.31 6.07
CA LEU A 162 -6.45 -1.43 5.51
C LEU A 162 -6.92 -1.83 4.11
N THR A 163 -6.00 -2.31 3.25
CA THR A 163 -6.31 -2.51 1.82
C THR A 163 -6.40 -3.97 1.39
N GLY A 164 -5.95 -4.90 2.24
CA GLY A 164 -5.87 -6.33 1.91
C GLY A 164 -4.75 -6.69 0.92
N LYS A 165 -3.85 -5.76 0.59
CA LYS A 165 -2.72 -6.03 -0.30
C LYS A 165 -1.73 -6.99 0.35
N THR A 166 -1.25 -7.96 -0.43
CA THR A 166 -0.39 -9.04 0.08
C THR A 166 0.96 -9.13 -0.63
N VAL A 167 1.19 -8.38 -1.70
CA VAL A 167 2.46 -8.36 -2.44
C VAL A 167 3.00 -6.94 -2.52
N PHE A 168 4.21 -6.72 -2.02
CA PHE A 168 4.86 -5.42 -1.98
C PHE A 168 6.13 -5.44 -2.84
N PHE A 169 6.09 -4.71 -3.95
CA PHE A 169 7.24 -4.51 -4.81
C PHE A 169 8.08 -3.34 -4.30
N LEU A 170 9.36 -3.60 -4.08
CA LEU A 170 10.36 -2.65 -3.56
C LEU A 170 11.35 -2.32 -4.68
N HIS A 171 11.16 -1.18 -5.35
CA HIS A 171 12.04 -0.72 -6.41
C HIS A 171 13.17 0.13 -5.84
N GLY A 172 14.43 -0.23 -6.14
CA GLY A 172 15.60 0.56 -5.74
C GLY A 172 15.90 0.61 -4.23
N TYR A 173 15.17 -0.12 -3.41
CA TYR A 173 15.36 -0.10 -1.94
C TYR A 173 16.69 -0.69 -1.49
N SER A 174 17.34 -1.52 -2.32
CA SER A 174 18.69 -2.03 -2.05
C SER A 174 19.73 -0.94 -1.84
N ASP A 175 19.53 0.26 -2.39
CA ASP A 175 20.45 1.38 -2.25
C ASP A 175 20.26 2.15 -0.93
N TYR A 176 19.18 1.91 -0.22
CA TYR A 176 18.82 2.61 1.03
C TYR A 176 18.98 1.73 2.28
N LEU A 177 19.15 0.41 2.11
CA LEU A 177 19.24 -0.55 3.20
C LEU A 177 20.68 -1.02 3.38
N THR A 178 21.16 -0.98 4.62
CA THR A 178 22.45 -1.59 5.01
C THR A 178 22.33 -3.11 5.09
N GLU A 179 23.45 -3.82 5.19
CA GLU A 179 23.43 -5.28 5.42
C GLU A 179 22.69 -5.66 6.71
N ASP A 180 22.81 -4.85 7.75
CA ASP A 180 22.11 -5.10 9.03
C ASP A 180 20.61 -4.86 8.88
N ASP A 181 20.18 -3.85 8.10
CA ASP A 181 18.78 -3.62 7.76
C ASP A 181 18.20 -4.82 6.98
N PHE A 182 18.95 -5.35 6.02
CA PHE A 182 18.53 -6.57 5.29
C PHE A 182 18.35 -7.77 6.22
N ARG A 183 19.28 -7.99 7.17
CA ARG A 183 19.15 -9.07 8.16
C ARG A 183 17.94 -8.88 9.05
N HIS A 184 17.62 -7.64 9.44
CA HIS A 184 16.42 -7.33 10.20
C HIS A 184 15.16 -7.59 9.37
N LEU A 185 15.14 -7.11 8.12
CA LEU A 185 14.02 -7.33 7.20
C LEU A 185 13.78 -8.82 6.93
N GLN A 186 14.84 -9.63 6.72
CA GLN A 186 14.72 -11.08 6.55
C GLN A 186 14.10 -11.76 7.77
N LYS A 187 14.53 -11.36 8.98
CA LYS A 187 13.96 -11.90 10.22
C LYS A 187 12.48 -11.54 10.35
N TRP A 188 12.14 -10.30 10.02
CA TRP A 188 10.78 -9.81 10.12
C TRP A 188 9.85 -10.51 9.11
N VAL A 189 10.26 -10.64 7.84
CA VAL A 189 9.49 -11.29 6.77
C VAL A 189 9.11 -12.73 7.12
N LYS A 190 9.92 -13.45 7.89
CA LYS A 190 9.65 -14.85 8.30
C LYS A 190 8.34 -15.05 9.07
N TYR A 191 7.82 -13.98 9.67
CA TYR A 191 6.63 -14.02 10.52
C TYR A 191 5.43 -13.30 9.89
N GLN A 192 5.57 -12.87 8.62
CA GLN A 192 4.51 -12.10 7.95
C GLN A 192 3.72 -12.97 6.96
N GLU A 193 2.47 -12.56 6.73
CA GLU A 193 1.55 -13.25 5.80
C GLU A 193 1.44 -12.50 4.44
N TYR A 194 2.55 -11.86 4.00
CA TYR A 194 2.62 -11.18 2.71
C TYR A 194 3.99 -11.39 2.04
N TYR A 195 4.10 -11.00 0.78
CA TYR A 195 5.27 -11.22 -0.05
C TYR A 195 6.02 -9.92 -0.27
N ILE A 196 7.31 -9.92 0.04
CA ILE A 196 8.22 -8.82 -0.27
C ILE A 196 8.99 -9.20 -1.52
N VAL A 197 8.94 -8.34 -2.55
CA VAL A 197 9.60 -8.57 -3.85
C VAL A 197 10.50 -7.39 -4.17
N PHE A 198 11.81 -7.57 -4.05
CA PHE A 198 12.78 -6.59 -4.51
C PHE A 198 12.90 -6.63 -6.03
N LEU A 199 12.87 -5.45 -6.65
CA LEU A 199 13.14 -5.25 -8.07
C LEU A 199 14.39 -4.40 -8.19
N GLY A 200 15.47 -4.98 -8.69
CA GLY A 200 16.76 -4.33 -8.80
C GLY A 200 17.54 -4.68 -10.07
N SER A 201 18.56 -3.88 -10.37
CA SER A 201 19.53 -4.17 -11.44
C SER A 201 20.80 -4.84 -10.91
N ARG A 202 20.88 -5.08 -9.60
CA ARG A 202 22.01 -5.69 -8.92
C ARG A 202 21.54 -6.70 -7.89
N GLN A 203 22.32 -7.74 -7.68
CA GLN A 203 22.07 -8.73 -6.65
C GLN A 203 22.10 -8.11 -5.26
N LEU A 204 21.26 -8.64 -4.37
CA LEU A 204 21.29 -8.27 -2.97
C LEU A 204 22.59 -8.77 -2.31
N SER A 205 23.13 -7.98 -1.38
CA SER A 205 24.38 -8.33 -0.68
C SER A 205 24.28 -9.59 0.17
N LEU A 206 23.07 -9.94 0.63
CA LEU A 206 22.79 -11.13 1.43
C LEU A 206 21.96 -12.13 0.62
N LYS A 207 22.62 -13.24 0.24
CA LYS A 207 21.97 -14.33 -0.54
C LYS A 207 21.30 -15.39 0.36
N GLU A 208 21.75 -15.52 1.59
CA GLU A 208 21.15 -16.47 2.53
C GLU A 208 19.69 -16.12 2.82
N ASP A 209 18.81 -17.10 2.77
CA ASP A 209 17.37 -16.94 3.00
C ASP A 209 16.64 -16.00 2.00
N THR A 210 17.22 -15.78 0.81
CA THR A 210 16.59 -15.01 -0.27
C THR A 210 16.19 -15.94 -1.41
N ASN A 211 14.99 -15.73 -1.96
CA ASN A 211 14.53 -16.39 -3.19
C ASN A 211 14.87 -15.47 -4.36
N GLU A 212 16.04 -15.65 -4.97
CA GLU A 212 16.59 -14.76 -5.99
C GLU A 212 16.48 -15.34 -7.39
N TYR A 213 15.99 -14.53 -8.32
CA TYR A 213 15.92 -14.80 -9.76
C TYR A 213 16.64 -13.70 -10.52
N ILE A 214 17.55 -14.08 -11.41
CA ILE A 214 18.37 -13.16 -12.19
C ILE A 214 18.01 -13.32 -13.66
N ILE A 215 17.71 -12.21 -14.32
CA ILE A 215 17.62 -12.11 -15.78
C ILE A 215 18.89 -11.36 -16.21
N ASP A 216 19.79 -12.11 -16.85
CA ASP A 216 21.10 -11.57 -17.27
C ASP A 216 21.00 -10.65 -18.49
N LEU A 217 22.15 -10.16 -18.98
CA LEU A 217 22.23 -9.28 -20.15
C LEU A 217 21.72 -9.95 -21.43
N ASP A 218 21.85 -11.28 -21.53
CA ASP A 218 21.43 -12.10 -22.67
C ASP A 218 19.98 -12.62 -22.52
N LEU A 219 19.28 -12.17 -21.47
CA LEU A 219 17.92 -12.55 -21.11
C LEU A 219 17.77 -14.03 -20.69
N CYS A 220 18.86 -14.63 -20.22
CA CYS A 220 18.82 -15.96 -19.63
C CYS A 220 18.40 -15.86 -18.14
N GLU A 221 17.57 -16.81 -17.70
CA GLU A 221 17.17 -16.92 -16.30
C GLU A 221 18.18 -17.75 -15.49
N ILE A 222 18.60 -17.24 -14.33
CA ILE A 222 19.49 -17.90 -13.39
C ILE A 222 18.80 -17.91 -12.01
N HIS A 223 18.78 -19.07 -11.36
CA HIS A 223 18.16 -19.28 -10.05
C HIS A 223 19.18 -19.78 -9.04
#